data_259b9aeecbe13d5b360b6efc5828403d
#
_entry.id   259b9aeecbe13d5b360b6efc5828403d
#
_cell.length_a   1.000
_cell.length_b   1.000
_cell.length_c   1.000
_cell.angle_alpha   90.00
_cell.angle_beta   90.00
_cell.angle_gamma   90.00
#
_symmetry.space_group_name_H-M   'P 1'
#
loop_
_entity.id
_entity.type
_entity.pdbx_description
1 polymer ?
#
loop_
_entity_poly.entity_id
_entity_poly.type
_entity_poly.pdbx_seq_one_letter_code
_entity_poly.pdbx_strand_id
1 'polypeptide(L)'
;MKPRAIMLVLAVALAGTGCAISHPPSTPRDEAGSVAQLTTLTAASRDLLQLPPPKGKIAVAVYGIRDQTGQYKPSPDSSFSTAVTQGASSLLVKALKDSGWFVPVERENLQNLLTERKIVRALEMPQPADTPLVQMPPLLAASVLVEGGIVAFESNVRTGGAGARFLGIGMSSQYRVDQVTVNLRTVDIRAGQILQSISTTKTIYSYELHPSIFKFVSVKDLVEVEAGMTRNEPAQLCVSEAIAAALGHLIVQGVREQHWALADPAQWSNPVVQRYAGEHLAAYAPPAATPAAAAAPATEQQSFTQ
;
A
#
# COMPACT_ATOMS: atom_id res chain seq x y z
N MET A 1 -17.11 -72.58 -23.25
CA MET A 1 -16.16 -71.72 -22.53
C MET A 1 -16.87 -71.14 -21.29
N LYS A 2 -16.36 -71.35 -20.11
CA LYS A 2 -17.07 -71.16 -18.85
C LYS A 2 -17.12 -69.67 -18.45
N PRO A 3 -18.28 -69.13 -18.02
CA PRO A 3 -18.44 -67.68 -17.73
C PRO A 3 -17.63 -67.18 -16.52
N ARG A 4 -16.91 -68.03 -15.83
CA ARG A 4 -16.10 -67.69 -14.67
C ARG A 4 -14.75 -66.99 -15.00
N ALA A 5 -14.23 -67.15 -16.21
CA ALA A 5 -12.96 -66.54 -16.64
C ALA A 5 -13.12 -65.04 -17.04
N ILE A 6 -14.32 -64.65 -17.48
CA ILE A 6 -14.57 -63.24 -17.89
C ILE A 6 -14.79 -62.33 -16.66
N MET A 7 -15.29 -62.88 -15.56
CA MET A 7 -15.52 -62.11 -14.32
C MET A 7 -14.21 -61.81 -13.55
N LEU A 8 -13.19 -62.63 -13.71
CA LEU A 8 -11.90 -62.44 -13.04
C LEU A 8 -11.05 -61.35 -13.76
N VAL A 9 -11.21 -61.19 -15.08
CA VAL A 9 -10.46 -60.15 -15.85
C VAL A 9 -11.08 -58.77 -15.64
N LEU A 10 -12.38 -58.67 -15.40
CA LEU A 10 -13.05 -57.39 -15.14
C LEU A 10 -12.74 -56.87 -13.71
N ALA A 11 -12.47 -57.72 -12.74
CA ALA A 11 -12.16 -57.36 -11.36
C ALA A 11 -10.71 -56.80 -11.21
N VAL A 12 -9.78 -57.18 -12.09
CA VAL A 12 -8.38 -56.73 -12.06
C VAL A 12 -8.22 -55.34 -12.76
N ALA A 13 -9.12 -54.98 -13.68
CA ALA A 13 -9.08 -53.71 -14.37
C ALA A 13 -9.58 -52.52 -13.54
N LEU A 14 -10.30 -52.74 -12.43
CA LEU A 14 -10.79 -51.69 -11.53
C LEU A 14 -9.85 -51.35 -10.38
N ALA A 15 -8.76 -52.07 -10.17
CA ALA A 15 -7.82 -51.85 -9.09
C ALA A 15 -6.66 -50.91 -9.42
N GLY A 16 -6.59 -50.39 -10.65
CA GLY A 16 -5.46 -49.62 -11.19
C GLY A 16 -5.60 -48.11 -11.25
N THR A 17 -6.71 -47.49 -10.80
CA THR A 17 -6.91 -46.05 -10.89
C THR A 17 -7.04 -45.41 -9.51
N GLY A 18 -5.97 -45.39 -8.75
CA GLY A 18 -5.97 -44.81 -7.41
C GLY A 18 -4.64 -44.23 -6.97
N CYS A 19 -3.92 -43.50 -7.83
CA CYS A 19 -2.90 -42.58 -7.37
C CYS A 19 -3.43 -41.17 -7.51
N ALA A 20 -4.42 -40.79 -6.70
CA ALA A 20 -4.64 -39.43 -6.33
C ALA A 20 -3.42 -39.02 -5.46
N ILE A 21 -2.48 -38.27 -6.02
CA ILE A 21 -1.48 -37.54 -5.24
C ILE A 21 -2.27 -36.51 -4.45
N SER A 22 -2.80 -36.91 -3.28
CA SER A 22 -3.26 -35.95 -2.28
C SER A 22 -2.00 -35.28 -1.74
N HIS A 23 -1.69 -34.07 -2.28
CA HIS A 23 -0.81 -33.18 -1.57
C HIS A 23 -1.48 -32.93 -0.22
N PRO A 24 -0.83 -33.25 0.92
CA PRO A 24 -1.38 -32.86 2.20
C PRO A 24 -1.56 -31.34 2.17
N PRO A 25 -2.68 -30.80 2.69
CA PRO A 25 -2.79 -29.36 2.85
C PRO A 25 -1.57 -28.92 3.65
N SER A 26 -0.82 -27.94 3.13
CA SER A 26 0.29 -27.32 3.83
C SER A 26 -0.21 -26.91 5.21
N THR A 27 0.24 -27.63 6.24
CA THR A 27 -0.15 -27.32 7.60
C THR A 27 0.48 -25.99 7.98
N PRO A 28 -0.16 -25.18 8.84
CA PRO A 28 0.40 -23.89 9.31
C PRO A 28 1.75 -24.03 10.02
N ARG A 29 2.26 -25.22 10.13
CA ARG A 29 3.55 -25.56 10.78
C ARG A 29 4.76 -25.13 9.97
N ASP A 30 4.63 -24.91 8.66
CA ASP A 30 5.74 -24.53 7.78
C ASP A 30 6.10 -23.05 7.89
N GLU A 31 5.21 -22.22 8.48
CA GLU A 31 5.50 -20.80 8.75
C GLU A 31 6.20 -20.56 10.11
N ALA A 32 6.13 -21.50 11.04
CA ALA A 32 6.68 -21.36 12.40
C ALA A 32 8.22 -21.44 12.48
N GLY A 33 8.89 -21.70 11.37
CA GLY A 33 10.34 -21.82 11.29
C GLY A 33 10.99 -21.08 10.13
N SER A 34 10.26 -20.17 9.46
CA SER A 34 10.83 -19.42 8.34
C SER A 34 11.90 -18.45 8.80
N VAL A 35 13.05 -18.45 8.11
CA VAL A 35 14.10 -17.46 8.31
C VAL A 35 13.54 -16.07 7.99
N ALA A 36 13.89 -15.05 8.82
CA ALA A 36 13.51 -13.67 8.56
C ALA A 36 13.98 -13.22 7.18
N GLN A 37 13.10 -12.66 6.40
CA GLN A 37 13.36 -12.19 5.04
C GLN A 37 13.07 -10.69 4.94
N LEU A 38 13.64 -10.03 3.92
CA LEU A 38 13.27 -8.67 3.61
C LEU A 38 11.78 -8.61 3.26
N THR A 39 11.10 -7.58 3.80
CA THR A 39 9.69 -7.33 3.49
C THR A 39 9.50 -7.16 1.99
N THR A 40 8.56 -7.90 1.43
CA THR A 40 8.23 -7.82 0.00
C THR A 40 7.79 -6.41 -0.38
N LEU A 41 8.32 -5.91 -1.49
CA LEU A 41 7.95 -4.60 -2.00
C LEU A 41 6.50 -4.63 -2.53
N THR A 42 5.74 -3.64 -2.15
CA THR A 42 4.40 -3.39 -2.70
C THR A 42 4.45 -2.90 -4.15
N ALA A 43 3.32 -2.84 -4.85
CA ALA A 43 3.29 -2.36 -6.24
C ALA A 43 3.79 -0.91 -6.32
N ALA A 44 3.26 0.00 -5.50
CA ALA A 44 3.70 1.39 -5.48
C ALA A 44 5.17 1.54 -5.05
N SER A 45 5.68 0.69 -4.14
CA SER A 45 7.11 0.69 -3.79
C SER A 45 7.99 0.30 -4.98
N ARG A 46 7.55 -0.65 -5.81
CA ARG A 46 8.25 -0.98 -7.07
C ARG A 46 8.23 0.16 -8.08
N ASP A 47 7.09 0.88 -8.15
CA ASP A 47 6.98 2.07 -8.99
C ASP A 47 7.98 3.16 -8.60
N LEU A 48 8.14 3.40 -7.28
CA LEU A 48 9.14 4.37 -6.79
C LEU A 48 10.56 4.06 -7.26
N LEU A 49 10.93 2.78 -7.32
CA LEU A 49 12.24 2.34 -7.83
C LEU A 49 12.41 2.53 -9.35
N GLN A 50 11.30 2.65 -10.09
CA GLN A 50 11.27 2.80 -11.54
C GLN A 50 11.11 4.27 -11.97
N LEU A 51 10.93 5.20 -11.03
CA LEU A 51 10.87 6.62 -11.35
C LEU A 51 12.20 7.09 -11.93
N PRO A 52 12.17 7.94 -12.96
CA PRO A 52 13.38 8.56 -13.48
C PRO A 52 14.08 9.39 -12.41
N PRO A 53 15.42 9.51 -12.46
CA PRO A 53 16.17 10.24 -11.46
C PRO A 53 15.88 11.76 -11.48
N PRO A 54 15.98 12.42 -10.32
CA PRO A 54 15.86 13.87 -10.23
C PRO A 54 17.12 14.57 -10.77
N LYS A 55 16.98 15.83 -11.19
CA LYS A 55 18.12 16.71 -11.52
C LYS A 55 19.07 16.89 -10.35
N GLY A 56 18.56 16.82 -9.13
CA GLY A 56 19.33 16.83 -7.89
C GLY A 56 18.48 16.29 -6.76
N LYS A 57 19.11 15.53 -5.86
CA LYS A 57 18.39 14.98 -4.70
C LYS A 57 18.00 16.08 -3.73
N ILE A 58 16.81 15.98 -3.17
CA ILE A 58 16.19 16.95 -2.29
C ILE A 58 16.39 16.50 -0.84
N ALA A 59 17.02 17.32 -0.01
CA ALA A 59 17.14 17.04 1.41
C ALA A 59 15.78 17.30 2.10
N VAL A 60 15.21 16.26 2.73
CA VAL A 60 13.89 16.33 3.35
C VAL A 60 13.95 15.99 4.83
N ALA A 61 13.13 16.71 5.62
CA ALA A 61 12.90 16.42 7.02
C ALA A 61 11.54 15.72 7.21
N VAL A 62 11.51 14.70 8.06
CA VAL A 62 10.28 14.04 8.53
C VAL A 62 10.33 14.09 10.05
N TYR A 63 9.33 14.72 10.68
CA TYR A 63 9.22 14.77 12.15
C TYR A 63 8.34 13.65 12.70
N GLY A 64 7.50 13.06 11.86
CA GLY A 64 6.67 11.93 12.22
C GLY A 64 5.40 11.87 11.37
N ILE A 65 4.94 10.66 11.12
CA ILE A 65 3.61 10.36 10.58
C ILE A 65 2.86 9.61 11.65
N ARG A 66 1.69 10.11 12.02
CA ARG A 66 0.91 9.56 13.11
C ARG A 66 -0.38 8.93 12.61
N ASP A 67 -0.84 7.95 13.37
CA ASP A 67 -2.21 7.47 13.29
C ASP A 67 -3.15 8.54 13.85
N GLN A 68 -3.99 9.10 12.98
CA GLN A 68 -5.01 10.10 13.32
C GLN A 68 -6.41 9.50 13.30
N THR A 69 -6.53 8.18 13.10
CA THR A 69 -7.84 7.51 13.05
C THR A 69 -8.45 7.31 14.42
N GLY A 70 -7.62 7.19 15.45
CA GLY A 70 -8.05 6.90 16.81
C GLY A 70 -8.71 5.53 16.96
N GLN A 71 -8.53 4.63 15.99
CA GLN A 71 -9.23 3.35 15.98
C GLN A 71 -8.39 2.22 16.57
N TYR A 72 -9.07 1.35 17.32
CA TYR A 72 -8.52 0.14 17.90
C TYR A 72 -9.09 -1.09 17.19
N LYS A 73 -8.39 -2.21 17.30
CA LYS A 73 -8.89 -3.49 16.76
C LYS A 73 -10.17 -3.89 17.48
N PRO A 74 -11.19 -4.39 16.75
CA PRO A 74 -12.41 -4.86 17.39
C PRO A 74 -12.16 -6.11 18.23
N SER A 75 -12.94 -6.29 19.31
CA SER A 75 -13.00 -7.57 20.05
C SER A 75 -13.47 -8.69 19.10
N PRO A 76 -12.91 -9.92 19.16
CA PRO A 76 -12.03 -10.46 20.22
C PRO A 76 -10.53 -10.29 19.97
N ASP A 77 -10.08 -9.72 18.84
CA ASP A 77 -8.67 -9.71 18.49
C ASP A 77 -7.79 -8.96 19.51
N SER A 78 -8.14 -7.75 19.85
CA SER A 78 -7.57 -6.96 20.95
C SER A 78 -8.18 -5.57 21.00
N SER A 79 -8.88 -5.23 22.07
CA SER A 79 -9.43 -3.87 22.28
C SER A 79 -8.38 -2.82 22.67
N PHE A 80 -7.12 -3.22 22.90
CA PHE A 80 -6.03 -2.32 23.30
C PHE A 80 -5.01 -2.06 22.19
N SER A 81 -5.06 -2.80 21.07
CA SER A 81 -4.16 -2.60 19.93
C SER A 81 -4.77 -1.65 18.92
N THR A 82 -3.96 -0.72 18.40
CA THR A 82 -4.38 0.16 17.31
C THR A 82 -4.72 -0.64 16.05
N ALA A 83 -5.72 -0.19 15.31
CA ALA A 83 -6.15 -0.85 14.07
C ALA A 83 -5.10 -0.75 12.96
N VAL A 84 -4.33 0.34 12.95
CA VAL A 84 -3.25 0.58 11.99
C VAL A 84 -1.89 0.66 12.68
N THR A 85 -0.82 0.51 11.90
CA THR A 85 0.56 0.57 12.42
C THR A 85 0.92 1.94 12.96
N GLN A 86 1.66 1.96 14.06
CA GLN A 86 2.26 3.19 14.62
C GLN A 86 3.64 3.50 13.99
N GLY A 87 4.17 2.61 13.17
CA GLY A 87 5.48 2.75 12.49
C GLY A 87 5.42 3.45 11.12
N ALA A 88 4.41 4.25 10.84
CA ALA A 88 4.23 4.89 9.53
C ALA A 88 5.38 5.83 9.14
N SER A 89 6.03 6.49 10.11
CA SER A 89 7.22 7.33 9.87
C SER A 89 8.36 6.53 9.26
N SER A 90 8.66 5.35 9.79
CA SER A 90 9.72 4.47 9.27
C SER A 90 9.42 3.99 7.86
N LEU A 91 8.14 3.72 7.54
CA LEU A 91 7.70 3.35 6.20
C LEU A 91 7.89 4.52 5.21
N LEU A 92 7.56 5.76 5.62
CA LEU A 92 7.80 6.93 4.79
C LEU A 92 9.29 7.19 4.56
N VAL A 93 10.11 7.16 5.60
CA VAL A 93 11.57 7.37 5.48
C VAL A 93 12.17 6.33 4.54
N LYS A 94 11.73 5.08 4.63
CA LYS A 94 12.14 4.02 3.69
C LYS A 94 11.71 4.37 2.25
N ALA A 95 10.46 4.73 2.02
CA ALA A 95 9.94 5.07 0.69
C ALA A 95 10.68 6.28 0.07
N LEU A 96 10.93 7.32 0.87
CA LEU A 96 11.72 8.50 0.45
C LEU A 96 13.12 8.11 -0.02
N LYS A 97 13.80 7.23 0.75
CA LYS A 97 15.14 6.76 0.41
C LYS A 97 15.12 5.87 -0.83
N ASP A 98 14.19 4.94 -0.91
CA ASP A 98 14.06 3.98 -2.02
C ASP A 98 13.71 4.69 -3.34
N SER A 99 12.96 5.79 -3.30
CA SER A 99 12.63 6.58 -4.51
C SER A 99 13.85 7.14 -5.23
N GLY A 100 14.99 7.29 -4.52
CA GLY A 100 16.19 7.93 -5.06
C GLY A 100 16.09 9.45 -5.25
N TRP A 101 14.90 10.04 -5.03
CA TRP A 101 14.63 11.47 -5.20
C TRP A 101 15.04 12.31 -4.00
N PHE A 102 14.99 11.71 -2.80
CA PHE A 102 15.17 12.44 -1.56
C PHE A 102 16.37 11.92 -0.76
N VAL A 103 16.89 12.82 0.08
CA VAL A 103 17.83 12.51 1.14
C VAL A 103 17.13 12.81 2.47
N PRO A 104 16.52 11.80 3.12
CA PRO A 104 15.91 12.01 4.42
C PRO A 104 16.98 12.37 5.45
N VAL A 105 16.75 13.43 6.24
CA VAL A 105 17.58 13.81 7.37
C VAL A 105 16.89 13.48 8.67
N GLU A 106 17.66 13.02 9.67
CA GLU A 106 17.13 12.65 10.97
C GLU A 106 16.52 13.85 11.68
N ARG A 107 15.23 13.78 11.99
CA ARG A 107 14.49 14.79 12.78
C ARG A 107 13.57 14.18 13.83
N GLU A 108 13.20 12.91 13.67
CA GLU A 108 12.32 12.23 14.63
C GLU A 108 13.03 12.03 15.97
N ASN A 109 14.31 11.64 15.92
CA ASN A 109 15.17 11.45 17.09
C ASN A 109 16.37 12.42 17.11
N LEU A 110 16.14 13.65 16.70
CA LEU A 110 17.21 14.66 16.59
C LEU A 110 17.96 14.86 17.90
N GLN A 111 17.30 14.79 19.06
CA GLN A 111 17.95 14.97 20.36
C GLN A 111 19.00 13.90 20.63
N ASN A 112 18.74 12.66 20.28
CA ASN A 112 19.70 11.57 20.41
C ASN A 112 20.93 11.85 19.52
N LEU A 113 20.70 12.24 18.26
CA LEU A 113 21.78 12.60 17.36
C LEU A 113 22.63 13.76 17.88
N LEU A 114 22.00 14.81 18.41
CA LEU A 114 22.73 15.96 19.01
C LEU A 114 23.51 15.56 20.26
N THR A 115 22.98 14.64 21.07
CA THR A 115 23.66 14.11 22.23
C THR A 115 24.89 13.33 21.83
N GLU A 116 24.79 12.41 20.86
CA GLU A 116 25.93 11.68 20.34
C GLU A 116 27.00 12.60 19.75
N ARG A 117 26.60 13.65 19.02
CA ARG A 117 27.55 14.63 18.50
C ARG A 117 28.28 15.40 19.61
N LYS A 118 27.64 15.65 20.75
CA LYS A 118 28.31 16.24 21.94
C LYS A 118 29.30 15.26 22.55
N ILE A 119 28.92 13.98 22.66
CA ILE A 119 29.79 12.91 23.20
C ILE A 119 31.02 12.75 22.32
N VAL A 120 30.85 12.64 21.00
CA VAL A 120 31.98 12.54 20.05
C VAL A 120 32.93 13.71 20.21
N ARG A 121 32.42 14.95 20.29
CA ARG A 121 33.26 16.15 20.52
C ARG A 121 34.01 16.09 21.87
N ALA A 122 33.35 15.58 22.92
CA ALA A 122 33.98 15.46 24.24
C ALA A 122 35.09 14.40 24.26
N LEU A 123 34.94 13.33 23.50
CA LEU A 123 35.94 12.27 23.37
C LEU A 123 37.15 12.69 22.49
N GLU A 124 36.97 13.67 21.62
CA GLU A 124 38.02 14.22 20.78
C GLU A 124 38.93 15.21 21.50
N MET A 125 38.65 15.59 22.76
CA MET A 125 39.43 16.53 23.56
C MET A 125 40.05 15.83 24.80
N PRO A 126 41.37 16.11 25.15
CA PRO A 126 42.33 16.97 24.48
C PRO A 126 43.30 16.14 23.64
N GLN A 127 43.45 16.48 22.39
CA GLN A 127 44.56 15.99 21.56
C GLN A 127 45.83 16.84 21.74
N PRO A 128 47.07 16.26 21.60
CA PRO A 128 48.30 17.06 21.55
C PRO A 128 48.18 18.17 20.49
N ALA A 129 48.83 19.30 20.73
CA ALA A 129 48.72 20.54 19.93
C ALA A 129 48.97 20.38 18.40
N ASP A 130 49.59 19.29 17.97
CA ASP A 130 49.93 19.03 16.58
C ASP A 130 49.00 18.00 15.88
N THR A 131 47.93 17.54 16.52
CA THR A 131 46.99 16.62 15.89
C THR A 131 45.88 17.39 15.18
N PRO A 132 45.63 17.17 13.87
CA PRO A 132 44.52 17.81 13.19
C PRO A 132 43.20 17.45 13.83
N LEU A 133 42.47 18.40 14.36
CA LEU A 133 41.13 18.19 14.88
C LEU A 133 40.23 17.68 13.73
N VAL A 134 39.66 16.49 13.90
CA VAL A 134 38.63 15.99 13.00
C VAL A 134 37.39 16.85 13.22
N GLN A 135 37.25 17.90 12.39
CA GLN A 135 36.04 18.74 12.46
C GLN A 135 34.83 17.96 12.01
N MET A 136 33.94 17.72 12.94
CA MET A 136 32.65 17.11 12.64
C MET A 136 31.86 18.03 11.71
N PRO A 137 31.46 17.57 10.49
CA PRO A 137 30.75 18.42 9.55
C PRO A 137 29.40 18.89 10.11
N PRO A 138 28.87 20.03 9.63
CA PRO A 138 27.52 20.47 10.03
C PRO A 138 26.46 19.45 9.60
N LEU A 139 25.34 19.44 10.31
CA LEU A 139 24.18 18.66 9.91
C LEU A 139 23.64 19.17 8.58
N LEU A 140 23.22 18.24 7.73
CA LEU A 140 22.56 18.59 6.47
C LEU A 140 21.25 19.32 6.77
N ALA A 141 21.09 20.51 6.17
CA ALA A 141 19.84 21.24 6.22
C ALA A 141 18.82 20.64 5.24
N ALA A 142 17.60 20.44 5.69
CA ALA A 142 16.51 20.10 4.81
C ALA A 142 16.01 21.34 4.07
N SER A 143 15.57 21.19 2.84
CA SER A 143 14.88 22.22 2.06
C SER A 143 13.36 22.06 2.10
N VAL A 144 12.87 20.83 2.25
CA VAL A 144 11.46 20.47 2.28
C VAL A 144 11.16 19.69 3.54
N LEU A 145 10.00 19.96 4.14
CA LEU A 145 9.42 19.16 5.21
C LEU A 145 8.35 18.27 4.59
N VAL A 146 8.37 16.98 4.91
CA VAL A 146 7.31 16.05 4.56
C VAL A 146 6.56 15.65 5.84
N GLU A 147 5.28 15.94 5.84
CA GLU A 147 4.36 15.68 6.96
C GLU A 147 3.14 14.91 6.48
N GLY A 148 2.43 14.30 7.40
CA GLY A 148 1.18 13.61 7.10
C GLY A 148 0.67 12.73 8.21
N GLY A 149 -0.28 11.87 7.87
CA GLY A 149 -0.89 10.93 8.79
C GLY A 149 -1.71 9.87 8.09
N ILE A 150 -2.05 8.83 8.84
CA ILE A 150 -3.11 7.91 8.48
C ILE A 150 -4.40 8.58 8.96
N VAL A 151 -5.20 9.09 8.01
CA VAL A 151 -6.34 9.98 8.31
C VAL A 151 -7.67 9.24 8.39
N ALA A 152 -7.77 8.06 7.78
CA ALA A 152 -8.94 7.20 7.88
C ALA A 152 -8.55 5.73 7.83
N PHE A 153 -9.27 4.94 8.59
CA PHE A 153 -9.28 3.49 8.50
C PHE A 153 -10.73 3.04 8.64
N GLU A 154 -11.28 2.41 7.62
CA GLU A 154 -12.64 1.90 7.62
C GLU A 154 -12.62 0.40 7.45
N SER A 155 -13.33 -0.30 8.31
CA SER A 155 -13.47 -1.75 8.27
C SER A 155 -14.95 -2.10 8.23
N ASN A 156 -15.40 -2.58 7.06
CA ASN A 156 -16.80 -2.90 6.81
C ASN A 156 -16.97 -4.39 6.50
N VAL A 157 -17.66 -5.11 7.38
CA VAL A 157 -18.10 -6.48 7.08
C VAL A 157 -19.32 -6.41 6.19
N ARG A 158 -19.25 -6.99 5.00
CA ARG A 158 -20.38 -7.13 4.08
C ARG A 158 -20.77 -8.58 3.96
N THR A 159 -22.05 -8.86 4.14
CA THR A 159 -22.63 -10.16 3.84
C THR A 159 -23.10 -10.15 2.39
N GLY A 160 -22.55 -11.04 1.56
CA GLY A 160 -23.03 -11.23 0.20
C GLY A 160 -24.40 -11.91 0.22
N GLY A 161 -25.46 -11.16 -0.15
CA GLY A 161 -26.80 -11.71 -0.31
C GLY A 161 -26.90 -12.64 -1.52
N ALA A 162 -27.88 -13.56 -1.50
CA ALA A 162 -28.18 -14.51 -2.55
C ALA A 162 -28.25 -13.84 -3.93
N GLY A 163 -27.33 -14.18 -4.83
CA GLY A 163 -27.31 -13.69 -6.21
C GLY A 163 -25.94 -13.31 -6.74
N ALA A 164 -24.97 -13.02 -5.90
CA ALA A 164 -23.62 -12.71 -6.34
C ALA A 164 -22.79 -14.00 -6.47
N ARG A 165 -22.89 -14.68 -7.59
CA ARG A 165 -21.83 -15.58 -8.08
C ARG A 165 -20.62 -14.72 -8.50
N PHE A 166 -20.10 -13.95 -7.58
CA PHE A 166 -18.86 -13.27 -7.79
C PHE A 166 -17.76 -14.20 -7.28
N LEU A 167 -16.95 -14.72 -8.18
CA LEU A 167 -15.74 -15.52 -7.90
C LEU A 167 -15.95 -16.98 -7.47
N GLY A 168 -17.05 -17.63 -7.82
CA GLY A 168 -17.22 -19.08 -7.55
C GLY A 168 -17.39 -19.47 -6.08
N ILE A 169 -17.50 -18.48 -5.17
CA ILE A 169 -17.68 -18.70 -3.73
C ILE A 169 -19.18 -18.78 -3.43
N GLY A 170 -19.57 -19.88 -2.79
CA GLY A 170 -20.96 -20.21 -2.51
C GLY A 170 -21.67 -19.23 -1.57
N MET A 171 -23.00 -19.35 -1.51
CA MET A 171 -24.02 -18.43 -0.99
C MET A 171 -23.93 -17.96 0.48
N SER A 172 -22.84 -18.20 1.20
CA SER A 172 -22.71 -17.78 2.61
C SER A 172 -21.34 -17.18 2.97
N SER A 173 -20.56 -16.72 1.99
CA SER A 173 -19.27 -16.10 2.30
C SER A 173 -19.47 -14.64 2.75
N GLN A 174 -19.08 -14.36 3.97
CA GLN A 174 -18.88 -13.00 4.44
C GLN A 174 -17.55 -12.49 3.89
N TYR A 175 -17.54 -11.28 3.35
CA TYR A 175 -16.30 -10.60 3.00
C TYR A 175 -16.20 -9.28 3.75
N ARG A 176 -14.98 -8.92 4.07
CA ARG A 176 -14.65 -7.68 4.76
C ARG A 176 -13.88 -6.78 3.80
N VAL A 177 -14.26 -5.53 3.77
CA VAL A 177 -13.57 -4.49 2.99
C VAL A 177 -12.96 -3.50 3.98
N ASP A 178 -11.63 -3.45 4.00
CA ASP A 178 -10.88 -2.49 4.82
C ASP A 178 -10.29 -1.43 3.90
N GLN A 179 -10.36 -0.17 4.31
CA GLN A 179 -9.79 0.96 3.59
C GLN A 179 -8.88 1.76 4.50
N VAL A 180 -7.67 2.04 4.01
CA VAL A 180 -6.71 2.91 4.68
C VAL A 180 -6.51 4.14 3.82
N THR A 181 -6.68 5.33 4.38
CA THR A 181 -6.36 6.59 3.71
C THR A 181 -5.18 7.26 4.39
N VAL A 182 -4.18 7.58 3.60
CA VAL A 182 -2.99 8.33 4.02
C VAL A 182 -3.00 9.68 3.33
N ASN A 183 -2.71 10.74 4.09
CA ASN A 183 -2.43 12.06 3.55
C ASN A 183 -0.96 12.39 3.76
N LEU A 184 -0.29 12.87 2.71
CA LEU A 184 1.06 13.44 2.76
C LEU A 184 1.05 14.84 2.20
N ARG A 185 1.80 15.76 2.83
CA ARG A 185 2.02 17.11 2.34
C ARG A 185 3.49 17.47 2.37
N THR A 186 3.89 18.31 1.44
CA THR A 186 5.23 18.89 1.38
C THR A 186 5.16 20.37 1.69
N VAL A 187 6.11 20.86 2.50
CA VAL A 187 6.19 22.25 2.93
C VAL A 187 7.59 22.80 2.59
N ASP A 188 7.66 23.92 1.91
CA ASP A 188 8.91 24.66 1.75
C ASP A 188 9.33 25.24 3.10
N ILE A 189 10.52 24.88 3.57
CA ILE A 189 10.99 25.29 4.91
C ILE A 189 11.29 26.80 4.95
N ARG A 190 11.67 27.42 3.85
CA ARG A 190 12.04 28.83 3.80
C ARG A 190 10.82 29.75 3.81
N ALA A 191 9.82 29.39 2.98
CA ALA A 191 8.60 30.18 2.85
C ALA A 191 7.49 29.75 3.82
N GLY A 192 7.57 28.54 4.39
CA GLY A 192 6.46 27.94 5.16
C GLY A 192 5.25 27.60 4.28
N GLN A 193 5.42 27.61 2.96
CA GLN A 193 4.36 27.33 2.00
C GLN A 193 4.16 25.83 1.85
N ILE A 194 2.90 25.38 1.91
CA ILE A 194 2.53 24.03 1.51
C ILE A 194 2.60 23.96 -0.01
N LEU A 195 3.56 23.16 -0.52
CA LEU A 195 3.73 22.96 -1.95
C LEU A 195 2.68 22.03 -2.49
N GLN A 196 2.39 20.94 -1.78
CA GLN A 196 1.45 19.91 -2.21
C GLN A 196 0.80 19.20 -1.02
N SER A 197 -0.39 18.65 -1.24
CA SER A 197 -1.09 17.77 -0.30
C SER A 197 -1.80 16.69 -1.09
N ILE A 198 -1.39 15.44 -0.89
CA ILE A 198 -1.89 14.27 -1.62
C ILE A 198 -2.50 13.28 -0.63
N SER A 199 -3.71 12.83 -0.95
CA SER A 199 -4.37 11.74 -0.23
C SER A 199 -4.46 10.51 -1.13
N THR A 200 -4.10 9.36 -0.59
CA THR A 200 -4.24 8.07 -1.27
C THR A 200 -4.99 7.09 -0.39
N THR A 201 -5.83 6.28 -1.02
CA THR A 201 -6.63 5.26 -0.34
C THR A 201 -6.29 3.88 -0.89
N LYS A 202 -5.94 2.97 0.00
CA LYS A 202 -5.78 1.54 -0.34
C LYS A 202 -6.97 0.77 0.20
N THR A 203 -7.64 0.03 -0.68
CA THR A 203 -8.73 -0.90 -0.32
C THR A 203 -8.21 -2.32 -0.26
N ILE A 204 -8.62 -3.04 0.77
CA ILE A 204 -8.27 -4.44 1.03
C ILE A 204 -9.55 -5.24 1.07
N TYR A 205 -9.58 -6.35 0.35
CA TYR A 205 -10.68 -7.30 0.41
C TYR A 205 -10.23 -8.54 1.18
N SER A 206 -10.98 -8.89 2.21
CA SER A 206 -10.78 -10.11 2.99
C SER A 206 -12.00 -10.99 2.87
N TYR A 207 -11.84 -12.28 2.74
CA TYR A 207 -12.96 -13.21 2.77
C TYR A 207 -12.78 -14.22 3.90
N GLU A 208 -13.88 -14.64 4.48
CA GLU A 208 -13.90 -15.63 5.53
C GLU A 208 -13.97 -17.03 4.92
N LEU A 209 -12.99 -17.86 5.23
CA LEU A 209 -12.97 -19.28 4.81
C LEU A 209 -13.61 -20.21 5.85
N HIS A 210 -13.66 -19.75 7.11
CA HIS A 210 -14.31 -20.41 8.24
C HIS A 210 -14.85 -19.33 9.19
N PRO A 211 -15.84 -19.65 10.05
CA PRO A 211 -16.48 -18.65 10.93
C PRO A 211 -15.56 -17.77 11.78
N SER A 212 -14.26 -18.01 11.76
CA SER A 212 -13.29 -17.29 12.59
C SER A 212 -12.00 -16.85 11.89
N ILE A 213 -11.84 -17.05 10.56
CA ILE A 213 -10.59 -16.73 9.87
C ILE A 213 -10.87 -15.96 8.59
N PHE A 214 -10.44 -14.67 8.57
CA PHE A 214 -10.45 -13.83 7.38
C PHE A 214 -9.12 -13.93 6.64
N LYS A 215 -9.14 -14.21 5.33
CA LYS A 215 -8.00 -14.11 4.43
C LYS A 215 -8.14 -12.92 3.51
N PHE A 216 -7.03 -12.18 3.32
CA PHE A 216 -6.99 -10.97 2.52
C PHE A 216 -6.69 -11.29 1.06
N VAL A 217 -7.42 -10.66 0.15
CA VAL A 217 -7.24 -10.80 -1.30
C VAL A 217 -7.15 -9.42 -1.94
N SER A 218 -6.11 -9.18 -2.71
CA SER A 218 -5.99 -7.97 -3.53
C SER A 218 -6.88 -8.10 -4.78
N VAL A 219 -7.49 -7.01 -5.22
CA VAL A 219 -8.34 -6.99 -6.44
C VAL A 219 -7.56 -7.42 -7.69
N LYS A 220 -6.26 -7.13 -7.75
CA LYS A 220 -5.40 -7.57 -8.86
C LYS A 220 -5.10 -9.07 -8.80
N ASP A 221 -4.97 -9.62 -7.60
CA ASP A 221 -4.69 -11.04 -7.40
C ASP A 221 -5.92 -11.93 -7.63
N LEU A 222 -7.12 -11.35 -7.63
CA LEU A 222 -8.36 -12.06 -7.99
C LEU A 222 -8.42 -12.50 -9.47
N VAL A 223 -7.68 -11.83 -10.35
CA VAL A 223 -7.55 -12.20 -11.76
C VAL A 223 -6.45 -13.24 -11.96
N GLU A 224 -5.49 -13.35 -11.03
CA GLU A 224 -4.38 -14.29 -11.06
C GLU A 224 -4.60 -15.55 -10.19
N VAL A 225 -5.69 -15.63 -9.44
CA VAL A 225 -5.99 -16.73 -8.49
C VAL A 225 -6.32 -18.07 -9.18
N GLU A 226 -6.31 -18.20 -10.49
CA GLU A 226 -6.24 -19.51 -11.13
C GLU A 226 -4.95 -20.29 -10.80
N ALA A 227 -3.97 -19.68 -10.14
CA ALA A 227 -2.69 -20.29 -9.73
C ALA A 227 -2.45 -20.39 -8.20
N GLY A 228 -3.48 -20.28 -7.37
CA GLY A 228 -3.52 -20.92 -6.05
C GLY A 228 -2.55 -20.47 -4.97
N MET A 229 -2.39 -19.18 -4.65
CA MET A 229 -1.89 -18.77 -3.33
C MET A 229 -2.54 -17.46 -2.86
N THR A 230 -3.45 -17.58 -1.91
CA THR A 230 -4.00 -16.45 -1.16
C THR A 230 -2.93 -15.92 -0.20
N ARG A 231 -2.36 -14.76 -0.47
CA ARG A 231 -1.51 -14.05 0.49
C ARG A 231 -2.39 -13.21 1.39
N ASN A 232 -2.26 -13.39 2.71
CA ASN A 232 -2.74 -12.41 3.67
C ASN A 232 -1.89 -11.14 3.50
N GLU A 233 -2.46 -10.03 3.02
CA GLU A 233 -1.79 -8.74 3.09
C GLU A 233 -1.99 -8.17 4.50
N PRO A 234 -0.94 -8.07 5.33
CA PRO A 234 -1.07 -7.43 6.64
C PRO A 234 -1.47 -5.96 6.47
N ALA A 235 -2.29 -5.43 7.39
CA ALA A 235 -2.69 -4.01 7.39
C ALA A 235 -1.48 -3.05 7.27
N GLN A 236 -0.31 -3.45 7.76
CA GLN A 236 0.94 -2.73 7.60
C GLN A 236 1.37 -2.56 6.14
N LEU A 237 1.21 -3.60 5.29
CA LEU A 237 1.56 -3.50 3.86
C LEU A 237 0.63 -2.53 3.13
N CYS A 238 -0.62 -2.42 3.55
CA CYS A 238 -1.58 -1.49 2.98
C CYS A 238 -1.22 -0.04 3.30
N VAL A 239 -0.80 0.24 4.53
CA VAL A 239 -0.25 1.55 4.90
C VAL A 239 1.01 1.86 4.09
N SER A 240 1.92 0.87 3.95
CA SER A 240 3.13 1.01 3.14
C SER A 240 2.81 1.32 1.67
N GLU A 241 1.85 0.61 1.08
CA GLU A 241 1.38 0.84 -0.29
C GLU A 241 0.79 2.25 -0.45
N ALA A 242 -0.08 2.67 0.47
CA ALA A 242 -0.69 4.00 0.43
C ALA A 242 0.36 5.11 0.56
N ILE A 243 1.33 4.97 1.47
CA ILE A 243 2.45 5.93 1.61
C ILE A 243 3.29 5.99 0.34
N ALA A 244 3.66 4.84 -0.23
CA ALA A 244 4.47 4.79 -1.44
C ALA A 244 3.73 5.41 -2.64
N ALA A 245 2.44 5.13 -2.80
CA ALA A 245 1.60 5.75 -3.83
C ALA A 245 1.50 7.27 -3.64
N ALA A 246 1.23 7.74 -2.41
CA ALA A 246 1.18 9.18 -2.10
C ALA A 246 2.50 9.87 -2.47
N LEU A 247 3.63 9.24 -2.15
CA LEU A 247 4.95 9.77 -2.50
C LEU A 247 5.18 9.80 -4.01
N GLY A 248 4.75 8.76 -4.75
CA GLY A 248 4.80 8.75 -6.21
C GLY A 248 4.03 9.92 -6.82
N HIS A 249 2.81 10.17 -6.33
CA HIS A 249 2.02 11.33 -6.74
C HIS A 249 2.72 12.65 -6.39
N LEU A 250 3.27 12.79 -5.16
CA LEU A 250 4.01 13.99 -4.76
C LEU A 250 5.19 14.27 -5.70
N ILE A 251 5.97 13.24 -6.06
CA ILE A 251 7.10 13.39 -6.97
C ILE A 251 6.64 13.88 -8.34
N VAL A 252 5.66 13.21 -8.95
CA VAL A 252 5.21 13.51 -10.31
C VAL A 252 4.51 14.87 -10.38
N GLN A 253 3.67 15.19 -9.38
CA GLN A 253 3.03 16.51 -9.31
C GLN A 253 4.04 17.64 -9.12
N GLY A 254 5.05 17.43 -8.26
CA GLY A 254 6.09 18.41 -8.05
C GLY A 254 6.95 18.69 -9.29
N VAL A 255 7.15 17.68 -10.15
CA VAL A 255 7.75 17.89 -11.47
C VAL A 255 6.84 18.72 -12.36
N ARG A 256 5.54 18.42 -12.40
CA ARG A 256 4.55 19.16 -13.19
C ARG A 256 4.41 20.60 -12.75
N GLU A 257 4.46 20.87 -11.45
CA GLU A 257 4.35 22.19 -10.85
C GLU A 257 5.70 22.93 -10.73
N GLN A 258 6.77 22.30 -11.25
CA GLN A 258 8.13 22.88 -11.29
C GLN A 258 8.77 23.12 -9.91
N HIS A 259 8.31 22.44 -8.88
CA HIS A 259 8.97 22.46 -7.57
C HIS A 259 10.33 21.73 -7.60
N TRP A 260 10.44 20.73 -8.47
CA TRP A 260 11.65 19.98 -8.78
C TRP A 260 11.64 19.50 -10.22
N ALA A 261 12.75 18.92 -10.69
CA ALA A 261 12.89 18.56 -12.09
C ALA A 261 13.52 17.17 -12.26
N LEU A 262 13.18 16.52 -13.37
CA LEU A 262 13.87 15.33 -13.86
C LEU A 262 15.30 15.66 -14.29
N ALA A 263 16.22 14.70 -14.16
CA ALA A 263 17.58 14.83 -14.71
C ALA A 263 17.54 15.00 -16.24
N ASP A 264 16.66 14.26 -16.89
CA ASP A 264 16.38 14.35 -18.32
C ASP A 264 14.87 14.64 -18.51
N PRO A 265 14.50 15.83 -19.01
CA PRO A 265 13.11 16.20 -19.25
C PRO A 265 12.37 15.26 -20.22
N ALA A 266 13.07 14.57 -21.15
CA ALA A 266 12.46 13.63 -22.07
C ALA A 266 11.83 12.42 -21.33
N GLN A 267 12.32 12.12 -20.14
CA GLN A 267 11.80 11.04 -19.31
C GLN A 267 10.45 11.37 -18.67
N TRP A 268 9.88 12.54 -18.90
CA TRP A 268 8.46 12.79 -18.59
C TRP A 268 7.54 11.76 -19.27
N SER A 269 7.94 11.23 -20.44
CA SER A 269 7.20 10.18 -21.14
C SER A 269 7.30 8.77 -20.53
N ASN A 270 8.06 8.60 -19.42
CA ASN A 270 8.18 7.31 -18.72
C ASN A 270 6.80 6.78 -18.32
N PRO A 271 6.49 5.49 -18.55
CA PRO A 271 5.16 4.92 -18.29
C PRO A 271 4.69 5.09 -16.83
N VAL A 272 5.60 4.98 -15.85
CA VAL A 272 5.25 5.17 -14.45
C VAL A 272 4.87 6.63 -14.18
N VAL A 273 5.63 7.59 -14.69
CA VAL A 273 5.33 9.02 -14.57
C VAL A 273 3.97 9.34 -15.19
N GLN A 274 3.72 8.85 -16.42
CA GLN A 274 2.46 9.09 -17.13
C GLN A 274 1.27 8.47 -16.43
N ARG A 275 1.42 7.32 -15.80
CA ARG A 275 0.35 6.71 -15.00
C ARG A 275 -0.03 7.60 -13.82
N TYR A 276 0.92 8.03 -12.98
CA TYR A 276 0.66 8.92 -11.84
C TYR A 276 0.09 10.27 -12.27
N ALA A 277 0.59 10.84 -13.38
CA ALA A 277 0.06 12.08 -13.95
C ALA A 277 -1.39 11.90 -14.43
N GLY A 278 -1.70 10.80 -15.09
CA GLY A 278 -3.04 10.46 -15.58
C GLY A 278 -4.03 10.19 -14.46
N GLU A 279 -3.64 9.45 -13.43
CA GLU A 279 -4.46 9.19 -12.24
C GLU A 279 -4.84 10.49 -11.53
N HIS A 280 -3.89 11.43 -11.41
CA HIS A 280 -4.16 12.74 -10.82
C HIS A 280 -5.16 13.53 -11.65
N LEU A 281 -4.98 13.60 -12.97
CA LEU A 281 -5.90 14.30 -13.86
C LEU A 281 -7.31 13.69 -13.80
N ALA A 282 -7.42 12.37 -13.76
CA ALA A 282 -8.70 11.68 -13.66
C ALA A 282 -9.41 11.96 -12.32
N ALA A 283 -8.66 12.02 -11.21
CA ALA A 283 -9.22 12.29 -9.88
C ALA A 283 -9.78 13.71 -9.75
N TYR A 284 -9.23 14.68 -10.48
CA TYR A 284 -9.66 16.08 -10.44
C TYR A 284 -10.48 16.49 -11.68
N ALA A 285 -10.80 15.55 -12.58
CA ALA A 285 -11.68 15.82 -13.70
C ALA A 285 -13.10 16.15 -13.17
N PRO A 286 -13.77 17.15 -13.73
CA PRO A 286 -15.17 17.39 -13.39
C PRO A 286 -15.99 16.14 -13.71
N PRO A 287 -17.01 15.80 -12.91
CA PRO A 287 -17.87 14.67 -13.20
C PRO A 287 -18.46 14.81 -14.61
N ALA A 288 -18.40 13.75 -15.41
CA ALA A 288 -19.02 13.76 -16.73
C ALA A 288 -20.48 14.17 -16.59
N ALA A 289 -20.91 15.18 -17.37
CA ALA A 289 -22.29 15.63 -17.36
C ALA A 289 -23.20 14.42 -17.60
N THR A 290 -24.02 14.09 -16.61
CA THR A 290 -25.03 13.04 -16.77
C THR A 290 -25.89 13.45 -17.97
N PRO A 291 -26.03 12.61 -19.02
CA PRO A 291 -26.93 12.94 -20.12
C PRO A 291 -28.31 13.19 -19.52
N ALA A 292 -28.85 14.38 -19.76
CA ALA A 292 -30.18 14.74 -19.31
C ALA A 292 -31.14 13.62 -19.71
N ALA A 293 -31.79 13.00 -18.72
CA ALA A 293 -32.78 11.97 -18.96
C ALA A 293 -33.75 12.52 -20.00
N ALA A 294 -33.81 11.86 -21.17
CA ALA A 294 -34.75 12.25 -22.22
C ALA A 294 -36.12 12.34 -21.61
N ALA A 295 -36.72 13.53 -21.69
CA ALA A 295 -38.04 13.79 -21.17
C ALA A 295 -39.00 12.74 -21.75
N ALA A 296 -39.63 11.96 -20.90
CA ALA A 296 -40.69 11.03 -21.30
C ALA A 296 -41.77 11.82 -22.03
N PRO A 297 -42.30 11.32 -23.17
CA PRO A 297 -43.34 11.99 -23.89
C PRO A 297 -44.58 12.13 -22.97
N ALA A 298 -45.14 13.35 -22.92
CA ALA A 298 -46.34 13.66 -22.18
C ALA A 298 -47.47 12.73 -22.63
N THR A 299 -47.99 11.94 -21.71
CA THR A 299 -49.20 11.12 -21.93
C THR A 299 -50.37 12.04 -22.14
N GLU A 300 -50.91 12.02 -23.33
CA GLU A 300 -52.11 12.74 -23.75
C GLU A 300 -53.31 12.29 -22.89
N GLN A 301 -53.82 13.18 -22.03
CA GLN A 301 -55.05 12.95 -21.27
C GLN A 301 -56.22 12.97 -22.23
N GLN A 302 -56.75 11.80 -22.55
CA GLN A 302 -58.08 11.71 -23.21
C GLN A 302 -59.14 12.17 -22.23
N SER A 303 -59.75 13.30 -22.53
CA SER A 303 -60.97 13.81 -21.90
C SER A 303 -62.15 12.88 -22.22
N PHE A 304 -62.66 12.17 -21.22
CA PHE A 304 -63.99 11.57 -21.31
C PHE A 304 -65.02 12.63 -20.83
N THR A 305 -65.79 13.15 -21.78
CA THR A 305 -67.08 13.82 -21.57
C THR A 305 -68.17 12.75 -21.50
N GLN A 306 -68.81 12.58 -20.37
CA GLN A 306 -70.28 12.46 -20.18
C GLN A 306 -70.58 12.51 -18.69
#